data_bfc33b71626e070425c8cc42fec56aeb
#
_entry.id   bfc33b71626e070425c8cc42fec56aeb
#
_cell.length_a   1.000
_cell.length_b   1.000
_cell.length_c   1.000
_cell.angle_alpha   90.00
_cell.angle_beta   90.00
_cell.angle_gamma   90.00
#
_symmetry.space_group_name_H-M   'P 1'
#
loop_
_entity.id
_entity.type
_entity.pdbx_description
1 polymer ?
#
loop_
_entity_poly.entity_id
_entity_poly.type
_entity_poly.pdbx_seq_one_letter_code
_entity_poly.pdbx_strand_id
1 'polypeptide(L)'
;MANAFLSETDTAVGTGAATIYTCPSSTETTVIGMSIANIVTSQITVSVKLNGSGRTSGAVDNVHLVKDAPIPVGGTLVVIGGDQKVVMEPGDTITVQSDTASSADVVLSHL
;
A
#
# COMPACT_ATOMS: atom_id res chain seq x y z
N MET A 1 12.54 19.54 14.62
CA MET A 1 12.74 18.11 14.41
C MET A 1 12.82 17.82 12.91
N ALA A 2 13.80 17.06 12.50
CA ALA A 2 13.93 16.70 11.09
C ALA A 2 12.93 15.60 10.72
N ASN A 3 12.36 15.71 9.54
CA ASN A 3 11.57 14.63 8.96
C ASN A 3 12.50 13.50 8.51
N ALA A 4 12.06 12.27 8.70
CA ALA A 4 12.81 11.11 8.25
C ALA A 4 12.06 10.44 7.09
N PHE A 5 12.82 10.00 6.09
CA PHE A 5 12.27 9.14 5.05
C PHE A 5 12.35 7.69 5.55
N LEU A 6 11.24 7.00 5.53
CA LEU A 6 11.14 5.64 6.02
C LEU A 6 10.53 4.76 4.94
N SER A 7 10.78 3.47 5.02
CA SER A 7 10.15 2.50 4.14
C SER A 7 9.54 1.37 4.95
N GLU A 8 8.39 0.90 4.49
CA GLU A 8 7.72 -0.28 5.01
C GLU A 8 7.69 -1.31 3.90
N THR A 9 7.96 -2.55 4.21
CA THR A 9 8.02 -3.60 3.21
C THR A 9 7.24 -4.81 3.68
N ASP A 10 6.77 -5.59 2.71
CA ASP A 10 6.23 -6.91 2.97
C ASP A 10 6.60 -7.81 1.81
N THR A 11 6.77 -9.08 2.09
CA THR A 11 7.15 -10.07 1.10
C THR A 11 6.10 -11.16 1.01
N ALA A 12 5.96 -11.73 -0.17
CA ALA A 12 5.10 -12.88 -0.40
C ALA A 12 3.64 -12.64 0.02
N VAL A 13 3.13 -11.46 -0.25
CA VAL A 13 1.72 -11.15 -0.02
C VAL A 13 0.88 -12.11 -0.83
N GLY A 14 -0.17 -12.64 -0.21
CA GLY A 14 -1.03 -13.65 -0.81
C GLY A 14 -2.48 -13.21 -0.91
N THR A 15 -3.37 -14.18 -0.78
CA THR A 15 -4.81 -13.96 -0.98
C THR A 15 -5.50 -13.31 0.21
N GLY A 16 -4.85 -13.25 1.37
CA GLY A 16 -5.35 -12.50 2.51
C GLY A 16 -4.85 -11.06 2.45
N ALA A 17 -5.67 -10.10 2.84
CA ALA A 17 -5.26 -8.71 2.88
C ALA A 17 -4.16 -8.52 3.92
N ALA A 18 -3.03 -7.98 3.49
CA ALA A 18 -1.90 -7.71 4.37
C ALA A 18 -1.82 -6.22 4.66
N THR A 19 -1.72 -5.85 5.93
CA THR A 19 -1.52 -4.46 6.32
C THR A 19 -0.04 -4.11 6.15
N ILE A 20 0.24 -3.19 5.24
CA ILE A 20 1.60 -2.77 4.95
C ILE A 20 2.04 -1.70 5.94
N TYR A 21 1.16 -0.78 6.27
CA TYR A 21 1.48 0.32 7.17
C TYR A 21 0.23 0.80 7.89
N THR A 22 0.40 1.10 9.18
CA THR A 22 -0.62 1.74 10.01
C THR A 22 -0.06 3.07 10.49
N CYS A 23 -0.77 4.15 10.20
CA CYS A 23 -0.35 5.47 10.62
C CYS A 23 -0.47 5.58 12.15
N PRO A 24 0.60 5.93 12.86
CA PRO A 24 0.57 6.01 14.33
C PRO A 24 -0.42 7.05 14.84
N SER A 25 -0.86 6.86 16.08
CA SER A 25 -1.73 7.84 16.73
C SER A 25 -1.00 9.17 16.89
N SER A 26 -1.76 10.27 16.80
CA SER A 26 -1.23 11.63 16.94
C SER A 26 -0.19 12.01 15.89
N THR A 27 -0.21 11.34 14.74
CA THR A 27 0.78 11.55 13.67
C THR A 27 0.06 11.55 12.33
N GLU A 28 0.49 12.40 11.42
CA GLU A 28 0.12 12.29 10.00
C GLU A 28 1.33 11.77 9.23
N THR A 29 1.06 10.96 8.22
CA THR A 29 2.09 10.39 7.36
C THR A 29 1.79 10.74 5.92
N THR A 30 2.82 11.15 5.18
CA THR A 30 2.72 11.34 3.73
C THR A 30 3.41 10.16 3.06
N VAL A 31 2.65 9.38 2.30
CA VAL A 31 3.18 8.29 1.49
C VAL A 31 3.65 8.89 0.18
N ILE A 32 4.93 8.73 -0.14
CA ILE A 32 5.54 9.33 -1.32
C ILE A 32 5.82 8.34 -2.42
N GLY A 33 5.73 7.06 -2.13
CA GLY A 33 5.92 6.03 -3.15
C GLY A 33 5.44 4.68 -2.67
N MET A 34 4.94 3.87 -3.59
CA MET A 34 4.54 2.51 -3.30
C MET A 34 4.63 1.70 -4.57
N SER A 35 5.31 0.56 -4.51
CA SER A 35 5.42 -0.35 -5.64
C SER A 35 5.17 -1.78 -5.18
N ILE A 36 4.63 -2.59 -6.10
CA ILE A 36 4.32 -3.99 -5.88
C ILE A 36 4.93 -4.80 -7.02
N ALA A 37 5.76 -5.76 -6.67
CA ALA A 37 6.42 -6.62 -7.65
C ALA A 37 5.80 -8.00 -7.65
N ASN A 38 5.60 -8.55 -8.86
CA ASN A 38 5.17 -9.93 -9.04
C ASN A 38 6.39 -10.85 -8.92
N ILE A 39 6.36 -11.76 -7.95
CA ILE A 39 7.49 -12.66 -7.69
C ILE A 39 7.21 -14.12 -8.07
N VAL A 40 6.10 -14.38 -8.76
CA VAL A 40 5.77 -15.72 -9.23
C VAL A 40 5.85 -15.79 -10.76
N THR A 41 5.65 -16.99 -11.31
CA THR A 41 5.87 -17.24 -12.73
C THR A 41 4.57 -17.13 -13.55
N SER A 42 3.54 -16.54 -13.00
CA SER A 42 2.29 -16.25 -13.70
C SER A 42 1.84 -14.83 -13.41
N GLN A 43 0.98 -14.29 -14.25
CA GLN A 43 0.40 -12.97 -13.98
C GLN A 43 -0.46 -13.02 -12.74
N ILE A 44 -0.40 -11.96 -11.95
CA ILE A 44 -1.25 -11.79 -10.75
C ILE A 44 -2.10 -10.54 -10.89
N THR A 45 -3.14 -10.44 -10.08
CA THR A 45 -3.86 -9.18 -9.89
C THR A 45 -3.77 -8.77 -8.43
N VAL A 46 -3.63 -7.47 -8.20
CA VAL A 46 -3.49 -6.93 -6.85
C VAL A 46 -4.50 -5.81 -6.61
N SER A 47 -4.89 -5.69 -5.36
CA SER A 47 -5.75 -4.58 -4.91
C SER A 47 -5.09 -3.92 -3.72
N VAL A 48 -5.12 -2.59 -3.69
CA VAL A 48 -4.57 -1.79 -2.60
C VAL A 48 -5.68 -0.91 -2.07
N LYS A 49 -5.87 -0.93 -0.76
CA LYS A 49 -6.94 -0.16 -0.10
C LYS A 49 -6.37 0.76 0.94
N LEU A 50 -6.99 1.93 1.06
CA LEU A 50 -6.80 2.85 2.16
C LEU A 50 -8.00 2.75 3.07
N ASN A 51 -7.77 2.49 4.35
CA ASN A 51 -8.83 2.38 5.35
C ASN A 51 -8.51 3.30 6.52
N GLY A 52 -9.55 3.83 7.13
CA GLY A 52 -9.38 4.65 8.32
C GLY A 52 -10.69 4.97 8.97
N SER A 53 -10.66 5.15 10.29
CA SER A 53 -11.81 5.57 11.07
C SER A 53 -11.38 6.69 11.99
N GLY A 54 -12.32 7.55 12.37
CA GLY A 54 -12.01 8.67 13.25
C GLY A 54 -11.17 9.76 12.61
N ARG A 55 -11.17 9.83 11.29
CA ARG A 55 -10.42 10.86 10.56
C ARG A 55 -11.11 12.22 10.69
N THR A 56 -10.27 13.27 10.66
CA THR A 56 -10.78 14.64 10.66
C THR A 56 -11.49 14.97 9.35
N SER A 57 -10.97 14.47 8.24
CA SER A 57 -11.49 14.79 6.91
C SER A 57 -12.52 13.79 6.41
N GLY A 58 -13.09 13.00 7.32
CA GLY A 58 -14.12 12.03 6.97
C GLY A 58 -13.62 10.59 7.00
N ALA A 59 -14.52 9.68 7.31
CA ALA A 59 -14.18 8.27 7.40
C ALA A 59 -13.85 7.71 6.02
N VAL A 60 -12.88 6.81 5.99
CA VAL A 60 -12.48 6.08 4.79
C VAL A 60 -12.70 4.60 5.06
N ASP A 61 -13.47 3.94 4.20
CA ASP A 61 -13.76 2.53 4.34
C ASP A 61 -13.56 1.84 3.01
N ASN A 62 -12.53 1.01 2.95
CA ASN A 62 -12.19 0.22 1.76
C ASN A 62 -12.07 1.05 0.49
N VAL A 63 -11.43 2.21 0.58
CA VAL A 63 -11.18 3.03 -0.61
C VAL A 63 -10.00 2.42 -1.36
N HIS A 64 -10.23 2.03 -2.60
CA HIS A 64 -9.20 1.40 -3.42
C HIS A 64 -8.28 2.45 -4.02
N LEU A 65 -6.99 2.25 -3.87
CA LEU A 65 -6.00 2.96 -4.67
C LEU A 65 -5.88 2.29 -6.03
N VAL A 66 -5.89 0.95 -6.06
CA VAL A 66 -6.08 0.15 -7.27
C VAL A 66 -6.93 -1.06 -6.92
N LYS A 67 -7.66 -1.57 -7.89
CA LYS A 67 -8.48 -2.78 -7.71
C LYS A 67 -8.22 -3.73 -8.88
N ASP A 68 -7.82 -4.98 -8.54
CA ASP A 68 -7.60 -6.04 -9.53
C ASP A 68 -6.67 -5.59 -10.66
N ALA A 69 -5.62 -4.84 -10.31
CA ALA A 69 -4.65 -4.38 -11.29
C ALA A 69 -3.72 -5.53 -11.67
N PRO A 70 -3.56 -5.82 -12.98
CA PRO A 70 -2.71 -6.93 -13.38
C PRO A 70 -1.23 -6.54 -13.29
N ILE A 71 -0.41 -7.48 -12.81
CA ILE A 71 1.04 -7.36 -12.83
C ILE A 71 1.59 -8.57 -13.58
N PRO A 72 2.19 -8.36 -14.75
CA PRO A 72 2.73 -9.49 -15.51
C PRO A 72 3.97 -10.10 -14.84
N VAL A 73 4.35 -11.26 -15.31
CA VAL A 73 5.56 -11.93 -14.84
C VAL A 73 6.75 -11.00 -14.99
N GLY A 74 7.52 -10.86 -13.91
CA GLY A 74 8.69 -9.99 -13.90
C GLY A 74 8.36 -8.50 -13.84
N GLY A 75 7.10 -8.14 -13.68
CA GLY A 75 6.65 -6.76 -13.66
C GLY A 75 6.51 -6.18 -12.27
N THR A 76 6.41 -4.86 -12.23
CA THR A 76 6.19 -4.09 -11.01
C THR A 76 5.12 -3.04 -11.30
N LEU A 77 4.16 -2.91 -10.38
CA LEU A 77 3.14 -1.87 -10.45
C LEU A 77 3.52 -0.74 -9.51
N VAL A 78 3.61 0.48 -10.03
CA VAL A 78 3.78 1.68 -9.20
C VAL A 78 2.40 2.19 -8.84
N VAL A 79 2.01 2.05 -7.57
CA VAL A 79 0.70 2.46 -7.08
C VAL A 79 0.70 3.95 -6.73
N ILE A 80 1.76 4.39 -6.07
CA ILE A 80 1.94 5.78 -5.65
C ILE A 80 3.32 6.21 -6.12
N GLY A 81 3.38 7.31 -6.85
CA GLY A 81 4.67 7.81 -7.33
C GLY A 81 4.52 9.10 -8.09
N GLY A 82 5.66 9.71 -8.41
CA GLY A 82 5.69 10.97 -9.12
C GLY A 82 5.04 12.09 -8.32
N ASP A 83 4.09 12.75 -8.92
CA ASP A 83 3.40 13.87 -8.28
C ASP A 83 2.26 13.45 -7.36
N GLN A 84 1.89 12.18 -7.38
CA GLN A 84 0.79 11.70 -6.55
C GLN A 84 1.32 11.26 -5.19
N LYS A 85 0.72 11.78 -4.14
CA LYS A 85 1.03 11.43 -2.77
C LYS A 85 -0.26 11.10 -2.04
N VAL A 86 -0.17 10.28 -1.01
CA VAL A 86 -1.32 9.92 -0.18
C VAL A 86 -1.03 10.39 1.24
N VAL A 87 -1.95 11.17 1.79
CA VAL A 87 -1.85 11.62 3.19
C VAL A 87 -2.65 10.66 4.05
N MET A 88 -2.00 10.11 5.07
CA MET A 88 -2.64 9.25 6.05
C MET A 88 -2.81 10.01 7.36
N GLU A 89 -4.00 9.90 7.93
CA GLU A 89 -4.29 10.44 9.24
C GLU A 89 -4.11 9.36 10.31
N PRO A 90 -4.02 9.73 11.60
CA PRO A 90 -3.80 8.73 12.65
C PRO A 90 -4.81 7.58 12.58
N GLY A 91 -4.30 6.36 12.62
CA GLY A 91 -5.12 5.15 12.56
C GLY A 91 -5.41 4.64 11.16
N ASP A 92 -5.08 5.40 10.12
CA ASP A 92 -5.27 4.92 8.75
C ASP A 92 -4.34 3.75 8.45
N THR A 93 -4.81 2.83 7.60
CA THR A 93 -4.01 1.68 7.15
C THR A 93 -4.02 1.58 5.64
N ILE A 94 -2.92 1.06 5.10
CA ILE A 94 -2.85 0.65 3.70
C ILE A 94 -2.68 -0.86 3.67
N THR A 95 -3.56 -1.54 2.94
CA THR A 95 -3.54 -2.99 2.80
C THR A 95 -3.36 -3.39 1.35
N VAL A 96 -2.71 -4.52 1.14
CA VAL A 96 -2.48 -5.10 -0.19
C VAL A 96 -2.98 -6.53 -0.19
N GLN A 97 -3.62 -6.92 -1.28
CA GLN A 97 -4.12 -8.27 -1.47
C GLN A 97 -3.83 -8.70 -2.91
N SER A 98 -3.38 -9.95 -3.06
CA SER A 98 -3.16 -10.57 -4.36
C SER A 98 -4.21 -11.65 -4.60
N ASP A 99 -4.40 -12.03 -5.86
CA ASP A 99 -5.24 -13.18 -6.21
C ASP A 99 -4.49 -14.50 -6.13
N THR A 100 -3.21 -14.47 -5.84
CA THR A 100 -2.33 -15.65 -5.86
C THR A 100 -1.54 -15.71 -4.56
N ALA A 101 -1.39 -16.91 -4.00
CA ALA A 101 -0.65 -17.10 -2.75
C ALA A 101 0.83 -16.75 -2.94
N SER A 102 1.42 -16.11 -1.94
CA SER A 102 2.87 -15.83 -1.87
C SER A 102 3.41 -15.19 -3.14
N SER A 103 2.74 -14.17 -3.66
CA SER A 103 2.98 -13.72 -5.04
C SER A 103 3.50 -12.30 -5.19
N ALA A 104 3.47 -11.48 -4.15
CA ALA A 104 3.78 -10.06 -4.31
C ALA A 104 4.71 -9.56 -3.22
N ASP A 105 5.71 -8.78 -3.60
CA ASP A 105 6.54 -8.02 -2.68
C ASP A 105 6.18 -6.55 -2.77
N VAL A 106 6.12 -5.88 -1.62
CA VAL A 106 5.64 -4.50 -1.53
C VAL A 106 6.70 -3.63 -0.86
N VAL A 107 6.91 -2.45 -1.42
CA VAL A 107 7.72 -1.38 -0.81
C VAL A 107 6.88 -0.12 -0.77
N LEU A 108 6.78 0.48 0.42
CA LEU A 108 6.07 1.74 0.61
C LEU A 108 7.03 2.71 1.29
N SER A 109 7.19 3.89 0.70
CA SER A 109 8.08 4.93 1.23
C SER A 109 7.23 6.08 1.76
N HIS A 110 7.60 6.60 2.92
CA HIS A 110 6.83 7.67 3.56
C HIS A 110 7.71 8.63 4.36
N LEU A 111 7.13 9.77 4.69
CA LEU A 111 7.70 10.75 5.59
C LEU A 111 7.06 10.66 6.97
#